data_3ae6abe4daebb6ba715e7103675b34bd
#
_entry.id   3ae6abe4daebb6ba715e7103675b34bd
#
_cell.length_a   1.000
_cell.length_b   1.000
_cell.length_c   1.000
_cell.angle_alpha   90.00
_cell.angle_beta   90.00
_cell.angle_gamma   90.00
#
_symmetry.space_group_name_H-M   'P 1'
#
loop_
_entity.id
_entity.type
_entity.pdbx_description
1 polymer ?
#
loop_
_entity_poly.entity_id
_entity_poly.type
_entity_poly.pdbx_seq_one_letter_code
_entity_poly.pdbx_strand_id
1 'polypeptide(L)'
;MFEVFRFIAENAHGQTEVELQMKCRYCLGTESRVVDSRPTEDGTAIRRRRECSNCGKRFTTYEKIEDIPISVVKRAFNSEKILAGVRKACEKRPVSAAEQNTLVDDVTREIFNTLEQEVTTIRIGEMVMKRLKDLDEVAYVRFASVYRSF
;
A
#
# COMPACT_ATOMS: atom_id res chain seq x y z
N MET A 1 -40.03 -9.43 -25.83
CA MET A 1 -38.85 -10.27 -26.02
C MET A 1 -37.70 -9.32 -26.41
N PHE A 2 -37.02 -8.72 -25.44
CA PHE A 2 -35.86 -7.87 -25.66
C PHE A 2 -34.68 -8.52 -24.97
N GLU A 3 -33.78 -9.06 -25.76
CA GLU A 3 -32.49 -9.57 -25.29
C GLU A 3 -31.61 -8.38 -24.87
N VAL A 4 -31.24 -8.40 -23.62
CA VAL A 4 -30.24 -7.49 -23.08
C VAL A 4 -28.88 -8.01 -23.49
N PHE A 5 -28.25 -7.40 -24.50
CA PHE A 5 -26.88 -7.64 -24.89
C PHE A 5 -25.95 -7.25 -23.72
N ARG A 6 -25.41 -8.25 -23.06
CA ARG A 6 -24.35 -8.14 -22.09
C ARG A 6 -23.05 -7.88 -22.85
N PHE A 7 -22.60 -6.65 -22.92
CA PHE A 7 -21.24 -6.33 -23.37
C PHE A 7 -20.25 -6.81 -22.31
N ILE A 8 -19.65 -7.97 -22.55
CA ILE A 8 -18.47 -8.43 -21.82
C ILE A 8 -17.29 -7.83 -22.56
N ALA A 9 -16.64 -6.83 -21.95
CA ALA A 9 -15.34 -6.35 -22.41
C ALA A 9 -14.28 -7.37 -21.93
N GLU A 10 -13.87 -8.26 -22.83
CA GLU A 10 -12.71 -9.12 -22.60
C GLU A 10 -11.44 -8.30 -22.73
N ASN A 11 -10.78 -8.03 -21.59
CA ASN A 11 -9.43 -7.54 -21.60
C ASN A 11 -8.44 -8.67 -21.89
N ALA A 12 -7.38 -8.38 -22.65
CA ALA A 12 -6.41 -9.32 -23.24
C ALA A 12 -5.63 -10.22 -22.24
N HIS A 13 -6.03 -10.29 -20.97
CA HIS A 13 -5.38 -11.07 -19.90
C HIS A 13 -6.32 -12.06 -19.18
N GLY A 14 -7.53 -12.31 -19.69
CA GLY A 14 -8.37 -13.42 -19.20
C GLY A 14 -8.80 -13.33 -17.72
N GLN A 15 -8.73 -12.17 -17.08
CA GLN A 15 -9.26 -11.96 -15.73
C GLN A 15 -10.65 -11.35 -15.84
N THR A 16 -11.66 -12.10 -15.38
CA THR A 16 -13.01 -11.57 -15.18
C THR A 16 -12.95 -10.53 -14.06
N GLU A 17 -13.00 -9.25 -14.41
CA GLU A 17 -13.20 -8.19 -13.42
C GLU A 17 -14.56 -8.41 -12.75
N VAL A 18 -14.52 -8.81 -11.48
CA VAL A 18 -15.70 -8.79 -10.63
C VAL A 18 -15.98 -7.31 -10.33
N GLU A 19 -16.95 -6.74 -11.04
CA GLU A 19 -17.39 -5.36 -10.82
C GLU A 19 -17.98 -5.25 -9.41
N LEU A 20 -17.15 -4.82 -8.44
CA LEU A 20 -17.54 -4.60 -7.05
C LEU A 20 -18.44 -3.36 -6.99
N GLN A 21 -19.75 -3.58 -7.03
CA GLN A 21 -20.73 -2.49 -6.97
C GLN A 21 -21.13 -2.18 -5.53
N MET A 22 -21.14 -0.89 -5.20
CA MET A 22 -21.55 -0.41 -3.89
C MET A 22 -23.06 -0.46 -3.71
N LYS A 23 -23.52 -1.12 -2.66
CA LYS A 23 -24.96 -1.24 -2.36
C LYS A 23 -25.57 0.08 -1.86
N CYS A 24 -26.76 0.41 -2.35
CA CYS A 24 -27.53 1.52 -1.84
C CYS A 24 -27.90 1.32 -0.38
N ARG A 25 -27.61 2.30 0.49
CA ARG A 25 -27.94 2.22 1.93
C ARG A 25 -29.43 2.18 2.27
N TYR A 26 -30.31 2.47 1.29
CA TYR A 26 -31.75 2.55 1.53
C TYR A 26 -32.52 1.31 1.05
N CYS A 27 -32.13 0.74 -0.11
CA CYS A 27 -32.85 -0.40 -0.69
C CYS A 27 -31.93 -1.60 -1.00
N LEU A 28 -30.62 -1.49 -0.69
CA LEU A 28 -29.60 -2.50 -0.94
C LEU A 28 -29.38 -2.85 -2.43
N GLY A 29 -30.03 -2.12 -3.36
CA GLY A 29 -29.78 -2.25 -4.80
C GLY A 29 -28.31 -1.92 -5.13
N THR A 30 -27.75 -2.64 -6.08
CA THR A 30 -26.34 -2.53 -6.48
C THR A 30 -26.10 -1.46 -7.52
N GLU A 31 -27.10 -1.04 -8.27
CA GLU A 31 -26.97 -0.08 -9.34
C GLU A 31 -27.11 1.36 -8.84
N SER A 32 -26.12 2.18 -9.12
CA SER A 32 -26.13 3.62 -8.82
C SER A 32 -25.30 4.38 -9.83
N ARG A 33 -25.72 5.63 -10.14
CA ARG A 33 -24.94 6.55 -10.99
C ARG A 33 -24.32 7.66 -10.15
N VAL A 34 -23.15 8.13 -10.52
CA VAL A 34 -22.51 9.30 -9.93
C VAL A 34 -23.14 10.55 -10.57
N VAL A 35 -23.73 11.43 -9.75
CA VAL A 35 -24.35 12.67 -10.21
C VAL A 35 -23.46 13.89 -9.98
N ASP A 36 -22.52 13.83 -9.01
CA ASP A 36 -21.55 14.89 -8.72
C ASP A 36 -20.28 14.28 -8.10
N SER A 37 -19.12 14.87 -8.39
CA SER A 37 -17.83 14.42 -7.89
C SER A 37 -16.96 15.63 -7.60
N ARG A 38 -16.48 15.77 -6.36
CA ARG A 38 -15.65 16.89 -5.92
C ARG A 38 -14.55 16.42 -4.97
N PRO A 39 -13.34 16.98 -5.04
CA PRO A 39 -12.33 16.75 -4.01
C PRO A 39 -12.81 17.31 -2.68
N THR A 40 -12.33 16.76 -1.58
CA THR A 40 -12.48 17.35 -0.24
C THR A 40 -11.59 18.59 -0.10
N GLU A 41 -11.88 19.45 0.86
CA GLU A 41 -11.14 20.71 1.07
C GLU A 41 -9.65 20.47 1.34
N ASP A 42 -9.31 19.37 1.99
CA ASP A 42 -7.95 18.93 2.28
C ASP A 42 -7.27 18.18 1.13
N GLY A 43 -8.00 17.91 0.02
CA GLY A 43 -7.49 17.19 -1.14
C GLY A 43 -7.19 15.68 -0.92
N THR A 44 -7.50 15.13 0.26
CA THR A 44 -7.16 13.75 0.62
C THR A 44 -8.19 12.72 0.18
N ALA A 45 -9.39 13.16 -0.22
CA ALA A 45 -10.48 12.29 -0.66
C ALA A 45 -11.30 12.90 -1.78
N ILE A 46 -12.02 12.05 -2.51
CA ILE A 46 -13.01 12.45 -3.50
C ILE A 46 -14.40 12.16 -2.93
N ARG A 47 -15.20 13.19 -2.78
CA ARG A 47 -16.60 13.07 -2.41
C ARG A 47 -17.44 12.85 -3.66
N ARG A 48 -18.18 11.74 -3.73
CA ARG A 48 -19.08 11.41 -4.83
C ARG A 48 -20.52 11.38 -4.35
N ARG A 49 -21.40 12.16 -5.01
CA ARG A 49 -22.84 12.09 -4.81
C ARG A 49 -23.43 11.11 -5.80
N ARG A 50 -24.08 10.07 -5.29
CA ARG A 50 -24.66 8.98 -6.09
C ARG A 50 -26.18 9.01 -6.00
N GLU A 51 -26.83 8.56 -7.07
CA GLU A 51 -28.26 8.33 -7.13
C GLU A 51 -28.53 6.87 -7.46
N CYS A 52 -29.32 6.21 -6.63
CA CYS A 52 -29.66 4.80 -6.82
C CYS A 52 -30.64 4.66 -7.98
N SER A 53 -30.35 3.78 -8.93
CA SER A 53 -31.22 3.51 -10.07
C SER A 53 -32.52 2.81 -9.65
N ASN A 54 -32.51 2.05 -8.55
CA ASN A 54 -33.65 1.28 -8.08
C ASN A 54 -34.67 2.12 -7.27
N CYS A 55 -34.19 2.93 -6.31
CA CYS A 55 -35.09 3.69 -5.42
C CYS A 55 -35.04 5.22 -5.60
N GLY A 56 -34.22 5.75 -6.51
CA GLY A 56 -34.07 7.17 -6.81
C GLY A 56 -33.46 8.00 -5.68
N LYS A 57 -33.17 7.41 -4.51
CA LYS A 57 -32.59 8.14 -3.38
C LYS A 57 -31.12 8.42 -3.59
N ARG A 58 -30.70 9.61 -3.14
CA ARG A 58 -29.32 10.06 -3.23
C ARG A 58 -28.56 9.77 -1.95
N PHE A 59 -27.31 9.33 -2.11
CA PHE A 59 -26.38 9.10 -1.00
C PHE A 59 -24.98 9.58 -1.40
N THR A 60 -24.16 9.83 -0.40
CA THR A 60 -22.79 10.30 -0.59
C THR A 60 -21.81 9.19 -0.25
N THR A 61 -20.77 9.04 -1.06
CA THR A 61 -19.64 8.15 -0.81
C THR A 61 -18.35 8.96 -0.85
N TYR A 62 -17.35 8.47 -0.15
CA TYR A 62 -16.01 9.02 -0.17
C TYR A 62 -15.05 7.95 -0.68
N GLU A 63 -14.24 8.33 -1.65
CA GLU A 63 -13.10 7.57 -2.12
C GLU A 63 -11.85 8.22 -1.53
N LYS A 64 -11.15 7.51 -0.68
CA LYS A 64 -9.95 8.00 0.00
C LYS A 64 -8.86 6.95 -0.03
N ILE A 65 -7.62 7.40 0.03
CA ILE A 65 -6.49 6.50 0.24
C ILE A 65 -6.61 5.99 1.66
N GLU A 66 -6.62 4.67 1.81
CA GLU A 66 -6.61 4.04 3.12
C GLU A 66 -5.17 3.70 3.50
N ASP A 67 -4.71 4.29 4.61
CA ASP A 67 -3.46 3.89 5.22
C ASP A 67 -3.67 2.55 5.92
N ILE A 68 -3.27 1.47 5.23
CA ILE A 68 -3.31 0.13 5.83
C ILE A 68 -2.20 0.05 6.87
N PRO A 69 -2.50 -0.08 8.16
CA PRO A 69 -1.47 -0.21 9.18
C PRO A 69 -0.73 -1.53 8.98
N ILE A 70 0.54 -1.44 8.60
CA ILE A 70 1.42 -2.61 8.48
C ILE A 70 1.95 -2.97 9.86
N SER A 71 1.77 -4.23 10.26
CA SER A 71 2.34 -4.75 11.49
C SER A 71 3.56 -5.65 11.20
N VAL A 72 4.56 -5.56 12.05
CA VAL A 72 5.69 -6.49 12.08
C VAL A 72 5.42 -7.48 13.19
N VAL A 73 5.11 -8.71 12.88
CA VAL A 73 4.71 -9.79 13.77
C VAL A 73 4.56 -9.36 15.24
N LYS A 74 3.32 -9.00 15.65
CA LYS A 74 2.93 -8.52 17.01
C LYS A 74 3.32 -7.08 17.38
N ARG A 75 3.85 -6.24 16.46
CA ARG A 75 4.18 -4.83 16.74
C ARG A 75 3.90 -3.95 15.53
N ALA A 76 3.61 -2.67 15.75
CA ALA A 76 3.52 -1.69 14.66
C ALA A 76 4.86 -1.55 13.93
N PHE A 77 4.81 -1.43 12.61
CA PHE A 77 6.00 -1.15 11.80
C PHE A 77 6.59 0.23 12.17
N ASN A 78 7.92 0.29 12.30
CA ASN A 78 8.63 1.53 12.61
C ASN A 78 9.94 1.60 11.81
N SER A 79 9.98 2.49 10.83
CA SER A 79 11.14 2.72 9.97
C SER A 79 12.35 3.28 10.71
N GLU A 80 12.15 4.02 11.82
CA GLU A 80 13.26 4.55 12.63
C GLU A 80 14.14 3.45 13.22
N LYS A 81 13.55 2.29 13.54
CA LYS A 81 14.34 1.14 14.03
C LYS A 81 15.23 0.56 12.93
N ILE A 82 14.75 0.55 11.70
CA ILE A 82 15.55 0.13 10.54
C ILE A 82 16.69 1.12 10.36
N LEU A 83 16.38 2.43 10.38
CA LEU A 83 17.37 3.49 10.23
C LEU A 83 18.45 3.44 11.32
N ALA A 84 18.07 3.20 12.55
CA ALA A 84 19.03 3.04 13.65
C ALA A 84 19.99 1.84 13.43
N GLY A 85 19.46 0.70 12.92
CA GLY A 85 20.26 -0.46 12.56
C GLY A 85 21.22 -0.18 11.40
N VAL A 86 20.75 0.50 10.36
CA VAL A 86 21.55 0.90 9.19
C VAL A 86 22.66 1.89 9.61
N ARG A 87 22.34 2.91 10.41
CA ARG A 87 23.33 3.87 10.94
C ARG A 87 24.45 3.17 11.72
N LYS A 88 24.09 2.23 12.58
CA LYS A 88 25.10 1.46 13.35
C LYS A 88 25.98 0.61 12.44
N ALA A 89 25.43 0.01 11.40
CA ALA A 89 26.19 -0.77 10.43
C ALA A 89 27.14 0.10 9.60
N CYS A 90 26.69 1.30 9.22
CA CYS A 90 27.45 2.28 8.43
C CYS A 90 28.42 3.15 9.26
N GLU A 91 28.53 2.91 10.57
CA GLU A 91 29.42 3.70 11.44
C GLU A 91 30.88 3.64 10.96
N LYS A 92 31.51 4.82 10.78
CA LYS A 92 32.87 4.99 10.24
C LYS A 92 33.05 4.44 8.82
N ARG A 93 31.96 4.39 8.04
CA ARG A 93 32.00 4.06 6.60
C ARG A 93 31.70 5.30 5.77
N PRO A 94 32.20 5.39 4.52
CA PRO A 94 31.97 6.52 3.63
C PRO A 94 30.54 6.45 3.00
N VAL A 95 29.52 6.24 3.83
CA VAL A 95 28.12 6.21 3.44
C VAL A 95 27.44 7.40 4.07
N SER A 96 26.93 8.31 3.25
CA SER A 96 26.29 9.54 3.70
C SER A 96 24.95 9.27 4.41
N ALA A 97 24.53 10.22 5.26
CA ALA A 97 23.22 10.14 5.90
C ALA A 97 22.06 10.15 4.87
N ALA A 98 22.24 10.82 3.73
CA ALA A 98 21.27 10.85 2.65
C ALA A 98 21.08 9.46 2.04
N GLU A 99 22.17 8.75 1.73
CA GLU A 99 22.12 7.38 1.19
C GLU A 99 21.48 6.40 2.18
N GLN A 100 21.78 6.53 3.49
CA GLN A 100 21.15 5.72 4.53
C GLN A 100 19.64 5.95 4.62
N ASN A 101 19.19 7.19 4.53
CA ASN A 101 17.77 7.54 4.53
C ASN A 101 17.08 7.00 3.26
N THR A 102 17.67 7.21 2.08
CA THR A 102 17.14 6.68 0.82
C THR A 102 16.97 5.16 0.86
N LEU A 103 17.97 4.44 1.41
CA LEU A 103 17.87 2.99 1.58
C LEU A 103 16.66 2.59 2.44
N VAL A 104 16.44 3.28 3.56
CA VAL A 104 15.32 2.99 4.46
C VAL A 104 13.97 3.35 3.83
N ASP A 105 13.91 4.47 3.10
CA ASP A 105 12.71 4.89 2.38
C ASP A 105 12.32 3.89 1.29
N ASP A 106 13.30 3.36 0.56
CA ASP A 106 13.07 2.35 -0.46
C ASP A 106 12.59 1.01 0.12
N VAL A 107 13.17 0.58 1.25
CA VAL A 107 12.69 -0.61 1.98
C VAL A 107 11.27 -0.39 2.48
N THR A 108 10.99 0.76 3.04
CA THR A 108 9.66 1.13 3.53
C THR A 108 8.65 1.13 2.40
N ARG A 109 8.97 1.73 1.27
CA ARG A 109 8.11 1.74 0.07
C ARG A 109 7.86 0.33 -0.46
N GLU A 110 8.88 -0.53 -0.51
CA GLU A 110 8.72 -1.92 -0.94
C GLU A 110 7.77 -2.69 -0.01
N ILE A 111 7.88 -2.50 1.33
CA ILE A 111 6.99 -3.11 2.30
C ILE A 111 5.53 -2.67 2.07
N PHE A 112 5.29 -1.37 1.90
CA PHE A 112 3.93 -0.86 1.65
C PHE A 112 3.35 -1.34 0.31
N ASN A 113 4.19 -1.54 -0.70
CA ASN A 113 3.77 -2.02 -2.02
C ASN A 113 3.44 -3.52 -2.06
N THR A 114 3.87 -4.32 -1.07
CA THR A 114 3.52 -5.75 -1.03
C THR A 114 2.07 -6.02 -0.66
N LEU A 115 1.31 -5.02 -0.21
CA LEU A 115 -0.07 -5.13 0.25
C LEU A 115 -0.30 -6.18 1.35
N GLU A 116 0.78 -6.68 1.95
CA GLU A 116 0.72 -7.62 3.07
C GLU A 116 0.49 -6.84 4.37
N GLN A 117 -0.49 -7.24 5.16
CA GLN A 117 -0.77 -6.61 6.46
C GLN A 117 0.27 -6.97 7.53
N GLU A 118 0.98 -8.09 7.34
CA GLU A 118 2.03 -8.54 8.25
C GLU A 118 3.32 -8.84 7.50
N VAL A 119 4.43 -8.24 7.95
CA VAL A 119 5.76 -8.48 7.42
C VAL A 119 6.65 -9.04 8.54
N THR A 120 7.41 -10.08 8.24
CA THR A 120 8.34 -10.67 9.22
C THR A 120 9.60 -9.80 9.35
N THR A 121 10.20 -9.79 10.54
CA THR A 121 11.50 -9.12 10.76
C THR A 121 12.58 -9.71 9.86
N ILE A 122 12.54 -11.01 9.59
CA ILE A 122 13.48 -11.71 8.69
C ILE A 122 13.40 -11.08 7.29
N ARG A 123 12.20 -10.92 6.73
CA ARG A 123 12.02 -10.33 5.40
C ARG A 123 12.50 -8.89 5.33
N ILE A 124 12.21 -8.08 6.36
CA ILE A 124 12.72 -6.71 6.45
C ILE A 124 14.27 -6.71 6.44
N GLY A 125 14.87 -7.57 7.22
CA GLY A 125 16.32 -7.69 7.27
C GLY A 125 16.95 -8.12 5.95
N GLU A 126 16.33 -9.04 5.22
CA GLU A 126 16.78 -9.44 3.88
C GLU A 126 16.71 -8.29 2.89
N MET A 127 15.65 -7.49 2.92
CA MET A 127 15.51 -6.29 2.07
C MET A 127 16.62 -5.26 2.38
N VAL A 128 16.91 -5.02 3.66
CA VAL A 128 18.00 -4.12 4.08
C VAL A 128 19.36 -4.67 3.64
N MET A 129 19.62 -5.94 3.91
CA MET A 129 20.89 -6.61 3.54
C MET A 129 21.14 -6.56 2.03
N LYS A 130 20.14 -6.79 1.22
CA LYS A 130 20.24 -6.71 -0.25
C LYS A 130 20.74 -5.34 -0.70
N ARG A 131 20.20 -4.26 -0.15
CA ARG A 131 20.57 -2.88 -0.50
C ARG A 131 21.92 -2.47 0.10
N LEU A 132 22.21 -2.89 1.33
CA LEU A 132 23.52 -2.63 1.96
C LEU A 132 24.65 -3.28 1.20
N LYS A 133 24.45 -4.47 0.59
CA LYS A 133 25.45 -5.14 -0.21
C LYS A 133 25.91 -4.33 -1.41
N ASP A 134 24.95 -3.62 -2.06
CA ASP A 134 25.24 -2.78 -3.21
C ASP A 134 25.84 -1.42 -2.78
N LEU A 135 25.60 -0.98 -1.53
CA LEU A 135 26.05 0.32 -1.02
C LEU A 135 27.44 0.24 -0.36
N ASP A 136 27.64 -0.72 0.54
CA ASP A 136 28.92 -0.93 1.25
C ASP A 136 29.01 -2.35 1.83
N GLU A 137 29.96 -3.13 1.36
CA GLU A 137 30.16 -4.53 1.78
C GLU A 137 30.44 -4.70 3.28
N VAL A 138 31.18 -3.75 3.88
CA VAL A 138 31.50 -3.80 5.32
C VAL A 138 30.26 -3.53 6.16
N ALA A 139 29.45 -2.55 5.77
CA ALA A 139 28.17 -2.28 6.42
C ALA A 139 27.21 -3.49 6.28
N TYR A 140 27.18 -4.11 5.10
CA TYR A 140 26.43 -5.36 4.88
C TYR A 140 26.85 -6.46 5.85
N VAL A 141 28.16 -6.74 5.97
CA VAL A 141 28.68 -7.81 6.85
C VAL A 141 28.35 -7.51 8.31
N ARG A 142 28.51 -6.25 8.75
CA ARG A 142 28.17 -5.82 10.12
C ARG A 142 26.68 -5.97 10.41
N PHE A 143 25.81 -5.58 9.49
CA PHE A 143 24.37 -5.74 9.65
C PHE A 143 23.99 -7.22 9.68
N ALA A 144 24.52 -8.02 8.75
CA ALA A 144 24.25 -9.45 8.66
C ALA A 144 24.71 -10.22 9.91
N SER A 145 25.86 -9.86 10.50
CA SER A 145 26.39 -10.50 11.72
C SER A 145 25.45 -10.34 12.92
N VAL A 146 24.81 -9.16 13.06
CA VAL A 146 23.82 -8.92 14.13
C VAL A 146 22.49 -9.61 13.81
N TYR A 147 22.13 -9.65 12.53
CA TYR A 147 20.80 -10.11 12.09
C TYR A 147 20.69 -11.64 12.01
N ARG A 148 21.78 -12.33 11.65
CA ARG A 148 21.83 -13.80 11.53
C ARG A 148 22.20 -14.52 12.85
N SER A 149 22.49 -13.77 13.90
CA SER A 149 22.81 -14.32 15.23
C SER A 149 21.57 -14.71 16.05
N PHE A 150 20.37 -14.67 15.44
CA PHE A 150 19.11 -15.01 16.10
C PHE A 150 18.44 -16.18 15.38
#